data_ba5574fd797b3874915596945b7aa7e5
#
_entry.id   ba5574fd797b3874915596945b7aa7e5
#
_cell.length_a   1.000
_cell.length_b   1.000
_cell.length_c   1.000
_cell.angle_alpha   90.00
_cell.angle_beta   90.00
_cell.angle_gamma   90.00
#
_symmetry.space_group_name_H-M   'P 1'
#
loop_
_entity.id
_entity.type
_entity.pdbx_description
1 polymer ?
#
loop_
_entity_poly.entity_id
_entity_poly.type
_entity_poly.pdbx_seq_one_letter_code
_entity_poly.pdbx_strand_id
1 'polypeptide(L)'
;MKRKVPSNINEQRIIERQGKLLQNYIKKVVYPFSPFYKSLMDVQGIKTKMIRSVQDLQHLPLSSKKDLLITPENPLKTREFIIQPDAQVLKRRPQTVIHALLKGKKAAQKNLEDEYRPVFMTSTTGRSSEPIPFLYTQTDIQNLSVAGANIIQLGGAKKEDKILNMFPYAPHLAYWLAHYACMSMNLFCLSTGGGKVMGTEGNIRMLTKIKPNIVVGMPTFVYHVLKQAVEEGSACSSIKTLVLGGEKVVDGTRRKLSALAEKLGSPHVKVIATYGFTEAKMAWAEAPATPGEPSSGYHLDPNLGIVEIIDPKTEEVLGPETPGEIVFTPLNARGSVVMRYRTGDYISEGLTYSKCPYSNSMVPRLVGKISRTSEFKSMQLKKLKGTIVNFNEMDHILDDLEGIGTWQVELKKVNNDPLELDELVLHLVKDGRTSRELIEHRIYESFQEILEVSPNAIYFHEVGEMRKRQKVGDVLKEEKFLDNRPTSVENTLKSQSNNPKHQTEEIK
;
A
#
# COMPACT_ATOMS: atom_id res chain seq x y z
N MET A 1 13.70 9.06 -25.74
CA MET A 1 15.08 8.86 -25.20
C MET A 1 15.38 7.37 -25.19
N LYS A 2 16.47 6.88 -25.77
CA LYS A 2 16.79 5.44 -25.75
C LYS A 2 17.09 5.02 -24.33
N ARG A 3 16.37 4.00 -23.82
CA ARG A 3 16.68 3.37 -22.51
C ARG A 3 18.17 3.02 -22.50
N LYS A 4 18.91 3.41 -21.44
CA LYS A 4 20.33 3.04 -21.29
C LYS A 4 20.46 1.52 -21.41
N VAL A 5 21.50 1.07 -22.11
CA VAL A 5 21.90 -0.35 -22.12
C VAL A 5 22.08 -0.79 -20.65
N PRO A 6 21.66 -2.02 -20.28
CA PRO A 6 21.80 -2.53 -18.91
C PRO A 6 23.20 -2.29 -18.35
N SER A 7 23.27 -1.75 -17.13
CA SER A 7 24.53 -1.30 -16.55
C SER A 7 25.37 -2.43 -15.99
N ASN A 8 24.76 -3.62 -15.76
CA ASN A 8 25.46 -4.79 -15.24
C ASN A 8 24.83 -6.12 -15.73
N ILE A 9 25.61 -7.20 -15.64
CA ILE A 9 25.24 -8.56 -16.09
C ILE A 9 23.97 -9.08 -15.35
N ASN A 10 23.80 -8.72 -14.08
CA ASN A 10 22.65 -9.16 -13.29
C ASN A 10 21.35 -8.50 -13.77
N GLU A 11 21.38 -7.20 -14.02
CA GLU A 11 20.26 -6.47 -14.61
C GLU A 11 19.82 -7.10 -15.93
N GLN A 12 20.77 -7.37 -16.81
CA GLN A 12 20.50 -7.99 -18.09
C GLN A 12 19.81 -9.36 -17.95
N ARG A 13 20.33 -10.23 -17.09
CA ARG A 13 19.75 -11.56 -16.82
C ARG A 13 18.31 -11.47 -16.29
N ILE A 14 18.05 -10.54 -15.38
CA ILE A 14 16.71 -10.31 -14.83
C ILE A 14 15.75 -9.87 -15.94
N ILE A 15 16.12 -8.88 -16.74
CA ILE A 15 15.30 -8.34 -17.83
C ILE A 15 15.03 -9.42 -18.89
N GLU A 16 16.03 -10.19 -19.29
CA GLU A 16 15.86 -11.28 -20.24
C GLU A 16 14.91 -12.36 -19.73
N ARG A 17 15.03 -12.73 -18.44
CA ARG A 17 14.14 -13.70 -17.80
C ARG A 17 12.71 -13.17 -17.73
N GLN A 18 12.53 -11.93 -17.32
CA GLN A 18 11.22 -11.26 -17.27
C GLN A 18 10.60 -11.19 -18.67
N GLY A 19 11.38 -10.89 -19.73
CA GLY A 19 10.91 -10.87 -21.10
C GLY A 19 10.36 -12.23 -21.55
N LYS A 20 11.04 -13.33 -21.24
CA LYS A 20 10.56 -14.69 -21.54
C LYS A 20 9.26 -15.04 -20.77
N LEU A 21 9.17 -14.68 -19.48
CA LEU A 21 7.97 -14.90 -18.67
C LEU A 21 6.80 -14.08 -19.20
N LEU A 22 7.02 -12.79 -19.50
CA LEU A 22 6.04 -11.88 -20.08
C LEU A 22 5.47 -12.39 -21.40
N GLN A 23 6.34 -12.75 -22.36
CA GLN A 23 5.92 -13.29 -23.66
C GLN A 23 5.03 -14.52 -23.51
N ASN A 24 5.44 -15.46 -22.65
CA ASN A 24 4.65 -16.66 -22.37
C ASN A 24 3.31 -16.30 -21.71
N TYR A 25 3.30 -15.39 -20.76
CA TYR A 25 2.12 -14.97 -20.02
C TYR A 25 1.10 -14.29 -20.95
N ILE A 26 1.53 -13.32 -21.75
CA ILE A 26 0.67 -12.63 -22.70
C ILE A 26 0.11 -13.62 -23.73
N LYS A 27 0.97 -14.44 -24.36
CA LYS A 27 0.58 -15.37 -25.42
C LYS A 27 -0.37 -16.47 -24.94
N LYS A 28 -0.15 -17.00 -23.71
CA LYS A 28 -0.86 -18.19 -23.24
C LYS A 28 -2.02 -17.90 -22.30
N VAL A 29 -2.07 -16.71 -21.67
CA VAL A 29 -3.05 -16.39 -20.63
C VAL A 29 -3.78 -15.09 -20.94
N VAL A 30 -3.07 -13.96 -21.03
CA VAL A 30 -3.70 -12.64 -21.13
C VAL A 30 -4.47 -12.48 -22.42
N TYR A 31 -3.81 -12.62 -23.57
CA TYR A 31 -4.45 -12.41 -24.87
C TYR A 31 -5.61 -13.38 -25.12
N PRO A 32 -5.48 -14.71 -24.91
CA PRO A 32 -6.58 -15.61 -25.22
C PRO A 32 -7.75 -15.57 -24.23
N PHE A 33 -7.57 -15.05 -23.00
CA PHE A 33 -8.55 -15.23 -21.92
C PHE A 33 -8.93 -13.97 -21.16
N SER A 34 -8.31 -12.80 -21.39
CA SER A 34 -8.76 -11.55 -20.82
C SER A 34 -9.61 -10.80 -21.84
N PRO A 35 -10.92 -10.63 -21.61
CA PRO A 35 -11.78 -9.87 -22.56
C PRO A 35 -11.27 -8.46 -22.78
N PHE A 36 -10.86 -7.75 -21.73
CA PHE A 36 -10.35 -6.39 -21.82
C PHE A 36 -9.08 -6.31 -22.67
N TYR A 37 -8.03 -7.07 -22.30
CA TYR A 37 -6.74 -6.96 -23.00
C TYR A 37 -6.77 -7.56 -24.40
N LYS A 38 -7.59 -8.57 -24.64
CA LYS A 38 -7.82 -9.09 -25.99
C LYS A 38 -8.44 -8.02 -26.88
N SER A 39 -9.53 -7.41 -26.46
CA SER A 39 -10.20 -6.34 -27.21
C SER A 39 -9.25 -5.15 -27.45
N LEU A 40 -8.53 -4.71 -26.40
CA LEU A 40 -7.58 -3.61 -26.49
C LEU A 40 -6.48 -3.88 -27.53
N MET A 41 -5.88 -5.07 -27.49
CA MET A 41 -4.83 -5.47 -28.44
C MET A 41 -5.36 -5.61 -29.87
N ASP A 42 -6.55 -6.19 -30.04
CA ASP A 42 -7.17 -6.38 -31.36
C ASP A 42 -7.51 -5.02 -32.01
N VAL A 43 -8.12 -4.10 -31.26
CA VAL A 43 -8.47 -2.74 -31.75
C VAL A 43 -7.23 -1.94 -32.14
N GLN A 44 -6.14 -2.07 -31.39
CA GLN A 44 -4.89 -1.35 -31.68
C GLN A 44 -3.93 -2.11 -32.62
N GLY A 45 -4.32 -3.27 -33.13
CA GLY A 45 -3.48 -4.06 -34.03
C GLY A 45 -2.23 -4.65 -33.36
N ILE A 46 -2.19 -4.75 -32.04
CA ILE A 46 -1.06 -5.24 -31.26
C ILE A 46 -1.06 -6.78 -31.31
N LYS A 47 -0.08 -7.36 -31.97
CA LYS A 47 0.08 -8.82 -32.06
C LYS A 47 0.97 -9.32 -30.91
N THR A 48 0.62 -10.46 -30.31
CA THR A 48 1.41 -11.07 -29.20
C THR A 48 2.89 -11.29 -29.55
N LYS A 49 3.21 -11.49 -30.84
CA LYS A 49 4.59 -11.63 -31.34
C LYS A 49 5.41 -10.33 -31.32
N MET A 50 4.76 -9.18 -31.12
CA MET A 50 5.43 -7.89 -30.99
C MET A 50 6.00 -7.69 -29.59
N ILE A 51 5.50 -8.44 -28.58
CA ILE A 51 5.95 -8.34 -27.20
C ILE A 51 6.88 -9.51 -26.89
N ARG A 52 8.19 -9.28 -27.02
CA ARG A 52 9.24 -10.29 -26.83
C ARG A 52 10.15 -9.99 -25.66
N SER A 53 10.19 -8.76 -25.21
CA SER A 53 11.05 -8.25 -24.15
C SER A 53 10.27 -7.35 -23.19
N VAL A 54 10.87 -6.97 -22.09
CA VAL A 54 10.30 -5.99 -21.14
C VAL A 54 10.12 -4.62 -21.81
N GLN A 55 11.02 -4.26 -22.73
CA GLN A 55 10.96 -2.99 -23.47
C GLN A 55 9.73 -2.92 -24.38
N ASP A 56 9.28 -4.05 -24.91
CA ASP A 56 8.13 -4.09 -25.80
C ASP A 56 6.80 -3.88 -25.04
N LEU A 57 6.79 -3.87 -23.69
CA LEU A 57 5.61 -3.49 -22.91
C LEU A 57 5.07 -2.11 -23.28
N GLN A 58 5.91 -1.19 -23.72
CA GLN A 58 5.48 0.13 -24.19
C GLN A 58 4.46 0.09 -25.34
N HIS A 59 4.38 -1.02 -26.10
CA HIS A 59 3.35 -1.21 -27.12
C HIS A 59 1.96 -1.48 -26.53
N LEU A 60 1.87 -1.95 -25.27
CA LEU A 60 0.60 -2.04 -24.58
C LEU A 60 0.26 -0.71 -23.93
N PRO A 61 -0.98 -0.21 -24.10
CA PRO A 61 -1.43 0.97 -23.40
C PRO A 61 -1.35 0.81 -21.88
N LEU A 62 -1.21 1.92 -21.19
CA LEU A 62 -1.32 1.96 -19.75
C LEU A 62 -2.78 1.72 -19.36
N SER A 63 -2.98 1.01 -18.25
CA SER A 63 -4.27 0.90 -17.58
C SER A 63 -4.22 1.58 -16.21
N SER A 64 -5.36 1.95 -15.68
CA SER A 64 -5.47 2.70 -14.44
C SER A 64 -6.73 2.29 -13.65
N LYS A 65 -6.89 2.83 -12.46
CA LYS A 65 -8.10 2.61 -11.65
C LYS A 65 -9.38 3.01 -12.40
N LYS A 66 -9.33 4.02 -13.27
CA LYS A 66 -10.50 4.48 -14.06
C LYS A 66 -11.03 3.39 -14.99
N ASP A 67 -10.14 2.56 -15.54
CA ASP A 67 -10.52 1.47 -16.45
C ASP A 67 -11.23 0.32 -15.74
N LEU A 68 -11.07 0.23 -14.42
CA LEU A 68 -11.68 -0.80 -13.55
C LEU A 68 -13.04 -0.37 -12.98
N LEU A 69 -13.33 0.93 -12.98
CA LEU A 69 -14.55 1.46 -12.35
C LEU A 69 -15.80 1.07 -13.15
N ILE A 70 -16.82 0.66 -12.42
CA ILE A 70 -18.16 0.42 -12.95
C ILE A 70 -18.76 1.76 -13.38
N THR A 71 -19.40 1.78 -14.54
CA THR A 71 -20.18 2.93 -15.03
C THR A 71 -21.62 2.49 -15.30
N PRO A 72 -22.59 3.42 -15.36
CA PRO A 72 -23.97 3.08 -15.73
C PRO A 72 -24.07 2.34 -17.06
N GLU A 73 -23.19 2.68 -18.04
CA GLU A 73 -23.15 2.08 -19.36
C GLU A 73 -22.49 0.68 -19.36
N ASN A 74 -21.61 0.42 -18.37
CA ASN A 74 -20.93 -0.86 -18.22
C ASN A 74 -20.89 -1.33 -16.76
N PRO A 75 -21.99 -1.88 -16.22
CA PRO A 75 -22.09 -2.34 -14.83
C PRO A 75 -21.27 -3.61 -14.56
N LEU A 76 -20.74 -4.25 -15.60
CA LEU A 76 -19.90 -5.45 -15.50
C LEU A 76 -18.43 -5.20 -15.81
N LYS A 77 -18.00 -3.93 -15.84
CA LYS A 77 -16.65 -3.51 -16.25
C LYS A 77 -15.54 -4.30 -15.55
N THR A 78 -15.62 -4.49 -14.25
CA THR A 78 -14.62 -5.25 -13.48
C THR A 78 -14.48 -6.70 -13.93
N ARG A 79 -15.51 -7.32 -14.52
CA ARG A 79 -15.45 -8.69 -15.03
C ARG A 79 -14.59 -8.83 -16.27
N GLU A 80 -14.39 -7.77 -17.04
CA GLU A 80 -13.54 -7.77 -18.25
C GLU A 80 -12.07 -8.00 -17.92
N PHE A 81 -11.65 -7.66 -16.67
CA PHE A 81 -10.30 -7.86 -16.16
C PHE A 81 -10.08 -9.24 -15.53
N ILE A 82 -11.10 -10.08 -15.48
CA ILE A 82 -10.99 -11.46 -14.98
C ILE A 82 -10.60 -12.36 -16.16
N ILE A 83 -9.63 -13.23 -15.92
CA ILE A 83 -9.28 -14.28 -16.90
C ILE A 83 -10.46 -15.25 -17.05
N GLN A 84 -10.94 -15.39 -18.28
CA GLN A 84 -12.08 -16.25 -18.67
C GLN A 84 -11.57 -17.33 -19.62
N PRO A 85 -11.14 -18.48 -19.11
CA PRO A 85 -10.51 -19.51 -19.93
C PRO A 85 -11.50 -20.17 -20.88
N ASP A 86 -11.15 -20.23 -22.17
CA ASP A 86 -11.87 -21.00 -23.17
C ASP A 86 -11.50 -22.48 -23.07
N ALA A 87 -12.51 -23.32 -22.81
CA ALA A 87 -12.31 -24.76 -22.62
C ALA A 87 -11.75 -25.45 -23.88
N GLN A 88 -12.09 -24.98 -25.08
CA GLN A 88 -11.58 -25.56 -26.33
C GLN A 88 -10.11 -25.22 -26.56
N VAL A 89 -9.73 -23.97 -26.27
CA VAL A 89 -8.34 -23.52 -26.33
C VAL A 89 -7.50 -24.28 -25.29
N LEU A 90 -8.00 -24.43 -24.07
CA LEU A 90 -7.29 -25.16 -23.02
C LEU A 90 -7.08 -26.64 -23.34
N LYS A 91 -8.10 -27.32 -23.90
CA LYS A 91 -7.99 -28.74 -24.30
C LYS A 91 -6.91 -28.98 -25.37
N ARG A 92 -6.64 -28.00 -26.21
CA ARG A 92 -5.63 -28.08 -27.29
C ARG A 92 -4.20 -27.75 -26.84
N ARG A 93 -4.00 -27.29 -25.59
CA ARG A 93 -2.64 -26.99 -25.07
C ARG A 93 -1.82 -28.26 -24.96
N PRO A 94 -0.56 -28.28 -25.46
CA PRO A 94 0.30 -29.47 -25.37
C PRO A 94 0.43 -30.01 -23.94
N GLN A 95 0.55 -29.13 -22.96
CA GLN A 95 0.65 -29.50 -21.53
C GLN A 95 -0.62 -30.21 -21.04
N THR A 96 -1.80 -29.73 -21.42
CA THR A 96 -3.08 -30.36 -21.08
C THR A 96 -3.21 -31.73 -21.73
N VAL A 97 -2.80 -31.84 -23.00
CA VAL A 97 -2.82 -33.13 -23.74
C VAL A 97 -1.87 -34.13 -23.09
N ILE A 98 -0.63 -33.73 -22.81
CA ILE A 98 0.37 -34.59 -22.13
C ILE A 98 -0.15 -35.02 -20.76
N HIS A 99 -0.71 -34.10 -19.95
CA HIS A 99 -1.26 -34.42 -18.65
C HIS A 99 -2.45 -35.38 -18.74
N ALA A 100 -3.32 -35.19 -19.73
CA ALA A 100 -4.43 -36.10 -19.97
C ALA A 100 -3.98 -37.49 -20.40
N LEU A 101 -2.91 -37.59 -21.18
CA LEU A 101 -2.31 -38.89 -21.58
C LEU A 101 -1.65 -39.60 -20.39
N LEU A 102 -0.93 -38.86 -19.53
CA LEU A 102 -0.19 -39.45 -18.41
C LEU A 102 -1.09 -39.75 -17.17
N LYS A 103 -2.06 -38.89 -16.88
CA LYS A 103 -2.86 -38.95 -15.64
C LYS A 103 -4.37 -39.10 -15.87
N GLY A 104 -4.78 -39.15 -17.14
CA GLY A 104 -6.17 -39.30 -17.52
C GLY A 104 -6.94 -37.96 -17.67
N LYS A 105 -8.04 -37.96 -18.43
CA LYS A 105 -8.84 -36.78 -18.77
C LYS A 105 -9.42 -36.08 -17.56
N LYS A 106 -9.89 -36.82 -16.53
CA LYS A 106 -10.46 -36.27 -15.31
C LYS A 106 -9.41 -35.46 -14.51
N ALA A 107 -8.19 -36.00 -14.39
CA ALA A 107 -7.09 -35.31 -13.73
C ALA A 107 -6.67 -34.03 -14.47
N ALA A 108 -6.64 -34.07 -15.80
CA ALA A 108 -6.34 -32.88 -16.62
C ALA A 108 -7.42 -31.79 -16.47
N GLN A 109 -8.70 -32.19 -16.45
CA GLN A 109 -9.80 -31.26 -16.22
C GLN A 109 -9.71 -30.62 -14.83
N LYS A 110 -9.53 -31.42 -13.79
CA LYS A 110 -9.35 -30.93 -12.42
C LYS A 110 -8.19 -29.92 -12.32
N ASN A 111 -7.05 -30.22 -12.94
CA ASN A 111 -5.89 -29.32 -12.96
C ASN A 111 -6.20 -27.96 -13.60
N LEU A 112 -7.01 -27.93 -14.68
CA LEU A 112 -7.44 -26.69 -15.31
C LEU A 112 -8.44 -25.91 -14.45
N GLU A 113 -9.37 -26.61 -13.78
CA GLU A 113 -10.29 -26.00 -12.82
C GLU A 113 -9.49 -25.36 -11.66
N ASP A 114 -8.54 -26.07 -11.09
CA ASP A 114 -7.68 -25.57 -10.00
C ASP A 114 -6.83 -24.37 -10.47
N GLU A 115 -6.36 -24.32 -11.72
CA GLU A 115 -5.59 -23.19 -12.27
C GLU A 115 -6.43 -21.91 -12.43
N TYR A 116 -7.69 -22.01 -12.87
CA TYR A 116 -8.49 -20.85 -13.27
C TYR A 116 -9.72 -20.57 -12.41
N ARG A 117 -10.10 -21.46 -11.54
CA ARG A 117 -11.25 -21.25 -10.67
C ARG A 117 -10.96 -20.21 -9.60
N PRO A 118 -11.74 -19.12 -9.51
CA PRO A 118 -11.63 -18.18 -8.41
C PRO A 118 -12.01 -18.86 -7.07
N VAL A 119 -11.14 -18.74 -6.08
CA VAL A 119 -11.33 -19.34 -4.74
C VAL A 119 -11.23 -18.32 -3.62
N PHE A 120 -10.79 -17.11 -3.92
CA PHE A 120 -10.60 -16.06 -2.93
C PHE A 120 -10.75 -14.68 -3.57
N MET A 121 -11.08 -13.65 -2.77
CA MET A 121 -11.27 -12.30 -3.23
C MET A 121 -10.75 -11.30 -2.19
N THR A 122 -10.09 -10.24 -2.69
CA THR A 122 -9.85 -9.00 -1.94
C THR A 122 -10.53 -7.84 -2.64
N SER A 123 -10.65 -6.71 -1.97
CA SER A 123 -11.16 -5.48 -2.56
C SER A 123 -10.31 -4.27 -2.18
N THR A 124 -10.37 -3.24 -3.01
CA THR A 124 -9.80 -1.93 -2.65
C THR A 124 -10.59 -1.29 -1.52
N THR A 125 -10.00 -0.32 -0.82
CA THR A 125 -10.62 0.30 0.39
C THR A 125 -11.82 1.20 0.11
N GLY A 126 -12.11 1.53 -1.15
CA GLY A 126 -13.30 2.31 -1.54
C GLY A 126 -13.36 3.77 -1.05
N ARG A 127 -12.26 4.36 -0.54
CA ARG A 127 -12.26 5.74 -0.02
C ARG A 127 -12.68 6.81 -1.03
N SER A 128 -12.36 6.63 -2.30
CA SER A 128 -12.62 7.60 -3.39
C SER A 128 -13.61 7.10 -4.44
N SER A 129 -14.09 5.85 -4.31
CA SER A 129 -14.98 5.19 -5.25
C SER A 129 -15.49 3.89 -4.63
N GLU A 130 -16.45 3.21 -5.27
CA GLU A 130 -16.84 1.86 -4.84
C GLU A 130 -15.64 0.91 -4.77
N PRO A 131 -15.64 -0.02 -3.79
CA PRO A 131 -14.60 -1.03 -3.67
C PRO A 131 -14.51 -1.91 -4.92
N ILE A 132 -13.33 -2.01 -5.52
CA ILE A 132 -13.10 -2.84 -6.70
C ILE A 132 -12.67 -4.23 -6.24
N PRO A 133 -13.40 -5.31 -6.62
CA PRO A 133 -13.05 -6.67 -6.26
C PRO A 133 -11.91 -7.22 -7.14
N PHE A 134 -10.99 -7.94 -6.52
CA PHE A 134 -9.91 -8.68 -7.18
C PHE A 134 -10.01 -10.16 -6.82
N LEU A 135 -10.24 -10.98 -7.82
CA LEU A 135 -10.37 -12.42 -7.68
C LEU A 135 -9.01 -13.12 -7.74
N TYR A 136 -8.87 -14.15 -6.92
CA TYR A 136 -7.68 -15.00 -6.83
C TYR A 136 -8.03 -16.43 -7.15
N THR A 137 -7.21 -17.06 -7.96
CA THR A 137 -7.18 -18.52 -8.11
C THR A 137 -6.17 -19.13 -7.16
N GLN A 138 -6.04 -20.46 -7.16
CA GLN A 138 -5.01 -21.13 -6.37
C GLN A 138 -3.59 -20.69 -6.78
N THR A 139 -3.37 -20.41 -8.08
CA THR A 139 -2.10 -19.86 -8.58
C THR A 139 -1.82 -18.46 -7.99
N ASP A 140 -2.84 -17.60 -7.92
CA ASP A 140 -2.70 -16.27 -7.33
C ASP A 140 -2.40 -16.34 -5.82
N ILE A 141 -3.01 -17.30 -5.09
CA ILE A 141 -2.70 -17.54 -3.68
C ILE A 141 -1.27 -18.03 -3.50
N GLN A 142 -0.77 -18.87 -4.40
CA GLN A 142 0.64 -19.29 -4.38
C GLN A 142 1.58 -18.08 -4.60
N ASN A 143 1.29 -17.22 -5.57
CA ASN A 143 2.06 -15.99 -5.80
C ASN A 143 2.02 -15.06 -4.58
N LEU A 144 0.84 -14.88 -3.96
CA LEU A 144 0.65 -14.13 -2.72
C LEU A 144 1.51 -14.71 -1.59
N SER A 145 1.49 -16.04 -1.45
CA SER A 145 2.28 -16.75 -0.44
C SER A 145 3.78 -16.56 -0.64
N VAL A 146 4.27 -16.64 -1.88
CA VAL A 146 5.68 -16.40 -2.22
C VAL A 146 6.08 -14.94 -1.91
N ALA A 147 5.26 -13.97 -2.33
CA ALA A 147 5.53 -12.55 -2.06
C ALA A 147 5.59 -12.28 -0.55
N GLY A 148 4.64 -12.82 0.21
CA GLY A 148 4.63 -12.69 1.66
C GLY A 148 5.80 -13.41 2.35
N ALA A 149 6.16 -14.61 1.88
CA ALA A 149 7.32 -15.33 2.38
C ALA A 149 8.62 -14.54 2.17
N ASN A 150 8.79 -13.90 1.01
CA ASN A 150 9.94 -13.03 0.74
C ASN A 150 10.04 -11.88 1.76
N ILE A 151 8.91 -11.27 2.15
CA ILE A 151 8.86 -10.22 3.18
C ILE A 151 9.32 -10.77 4.54
N ILE A 152 8.75 -11.89 4.96
CA ILE A 152 9.03 -12.50 6.26
C ILE A 152 10.49 -12.97 6.35
N GLN A 153 11.01 -13.57 5.27
CA GLN A 153 12.42 -13.99 5.18
C GLN A 153 13.38 -12.80 5.21
N LEU A 154 13.05 -11.72 4.48
CA LEU A 154 13.86 -10.50 4.47
C LEU A 154 13.90 -9.88 5.87
N GLY A 155 12.81 -10.00 6.64
CA GLY A 155 12.75 -9.67 8.07
C GLY A 155 13.60 -10.53 8.98
N GLY A 156 14.21 -11.60 8.47
CA GLY A 156 15.09 -12.51 9.21
C GLY A 156 14.35 -13.56 10.04
N ALA A 157 13.13 -13.94 9.64
CA ALA A 157 12.34 -14.97 10.32
C ALA A 157 13.06 -16.33 10.30
N LYS A 158 12.99 -17.02 11.42
CA LYS A 158 13.44 -18.39 11.62
C LYS A 158 12.25 -19.31 11.83
N LYS A 159 12.45 -20.62 11.64
CA LYS A 159 11.38 -21.61 11.74
C LYS A 159 10.70 -21.65 13.12
N GLU A 160 11.41 -21.29 14.15
CA GLU A 160 10.93 -21.28 15.55
C GLU A 160 10.23 -19.98 15.92
N ASP A 161 10.29 -18.95 15.07
CA ASP A 161 9.72 -17.63 15.36
C ASP A 161 8.19 -17.69 15.34
N LYS A 162 7.60 -16.95 16.27
CA LYS A 162 6.17 -16.75 16.39
C LYS A 162 5.80 -15.40 15.80
N ILE A 163 4.75 -15.37 15.00
CA ILE A 163 4.27 -14.17 14.34
C ILE A 163 2.93 -13.76 14.94
N LEU A 164 2.79 -12.48 15.28
CA LEU A 164 1.54 -11.86 15.67
C LEU A 164 1.07 -10.93 14.54
N ASN A 165 0.02 -11.34 13.83
CA ASN A 165 -0.58 -10.57 12.76
C ASN A 165 -1.72 -9.71 13.32
N MET A 166 -1.46 -8.40 13.42
CA MET A 166 -2.39 -7.38 13.91
C MET A 166 -3.09 -6.61 12.77
N PHE A 167 -2.94 -7.00 11.51
CA PHE A 167 -3.72 -6.37 10.45
C PHE A 167 -5.22 -6.61 10.64
N PRO A 168 -6.08 -5.63 10.30
CA PRO A 168 -7.53 -5.80 10.41
C PRO A 168 -8.02 -6.97 9.55
N TYR A 169 -8.90 -7.80 10.13
CA TYR A 169 -9.62 -8.83 9.39
C TYR A 169 -10.66 -8.17 8.50
N ALA A 170 -10.34 -8.08 7.21
CA ALA A 170 -11.18 -7.47 6.19
C ALA A 170 -10.78 -8.06 4.81
N PRO A 171 -11.58 -7.84 3.75
CA PRO A 171 -11.22 -8.29 2.40
C PRO A 171 -10.12 -7.42 1.78
N HIS A 172 -9.07 -7.11 2.55
CA HIS A 172 -7.91 -6.30 2.13
C HIS A 172 -6.64 -7.14 2.11
N LEU A 173 -5.72 -6.78 1.23
CA LEU A 173 -4.52 -7.54 0.93
C LEU A 173 -3.66 -7.90 2.16
N ALA A 174 -3.39 -6.94 3.04
CA ALA A 174 -2.33 -7.05 4.05
C ALA A 174 -2.52 -8.20 5.05
N TYR A 175 -3.74 -8.37 5.58
CA TYR A 175 -4.07 -9.46 6.51
C TYR A 175 -3.79 -10.83 5.87
N TRP A 176 -4.29 -11.03 4.66
CA TRP A 176 -4.20 -12.30 3.94
C TRP A 176 -2.79 -12.59 3.44
N LEU A 177 -2.04 -11.55 3.03
CA LEU A 177 -0.64 -11.69 2.67
C LEU A 177 0.19 -12.26 3.83
N ALA A 178 0.03 -11.69 5.04
CA ALA A 178 0.71 -12.17 6.23
C ALA A 178 0.26 -13.60 6.61
N HIS A 179 -1.04 -13.87 6.55
CA HIS A 179 -1.60 -15.18 6.86
C HIS A 179 -1.06 -16.28 5.94
N TYR A 180 -1.19 -16.11 4.62
CA TYR A 180 -0.75 -17.11 3.64
C TYR A 180 0.77 -17.25 3.60
N ALA A 181 1.53 -16.20 3.87
CA ALA A 181 2.99 -16.28 4.03
C ALA A 181 3.37 -17.23 5.16
N CYS A 182 2.78 -17.04 6.34
CA CYS A 182 3.07 -17.88 7.49
C CYS A 182 2.70 -19.34 7.24
N MET A 183 1.52 -19.59 6.64
CA MET A 183 1.07 -20.94 6.31
C MET A 183 2.03 -21.63 5.33
N SER A 184 2.47 -20.93 4.28
CA SER A 184 3.38 -21.48 3.28
C SER A 184 4.78 -21.80 3.83
N MET A 185 5.20 -21.08 4.88
CA MET A 185 6.51 -21.25 5.54
C MET A 185 6.45 -22.20 6.76
N ASN A 186 5.30 -22.76 7.10
CA ASN A 186 5.07 -23.54 8.34
C ASN A 186 5.49 -22.77 9.61
N LEU A 187 5.20 -21.46 9.66
CA LEU A 187 5.48 -20.61 10.82
C LEU A 187 4.24 -20.50 11.71
N PHE A 188 4.45 -20.48 13.02
CA PHE A 188 3.40 -20.17 13.96
C PHE A 188 2.90 -18.74 13.71
N CYS A 189 1.60 -18.58 13.49
CA CYS A 189 0.96 -17.28 13.29
C CYS A 189 -0.33 -17.19 14.08
N LEU A 190 -0.41 -16.21 14.99
CA LEU A 190 -1.66 -15.78 15.59
C LEU A 190 -2.13 -14.52 14.86
N SER A 191 -3.32 -14.56 14.27
CA SER A 191 -3.98 -13.41 13.65
C SER A 191 -5.08 -12.89 14.56
N THR A 192 -4.97 -11.63 15.02
CA THR A 192 -5.91 -11.02 15.97
C THR A 192 -7.05 -10.24 15.31
N GLY A 193 -6.92 -9.97 13.99
CA GLY A 193 -7.92 -9.18 13.27
C GLY A 193 -7.88 -7.68 13.58
N GLY A 194 -6.84 -7.21 14.26
CA GLY A 194 -6.64 -5.79 14.58
C GLY A 194 -7.55 -5.26 15.68
N GLY A 195 -7.69 -3.93 15.70
CA GLY A 195 -8.42 -3.22 16.75
C GLY A 195 -9.92 -3.51 16.80
N LYS A 196 -10.57 -3.71 15.63
CA LYS A 196 -12.03 -3.97 15.58
C LYS A 196 -12.44 -5.30 16.17
N VAL A 197 -11.57 -6.32 16.10
CA VAL A 197 -11.90 -7.68 16.58
C VAL A 197 -11.53 -7.86 18.04
N MET A 198 -10.29 -7.56 18.41
CA MET A 198 -9.79 -7.83 19.76
C MET A 198 -9.55 -6.56 20.59
N GLY A 199 -9.69 -5.38 20.01
CA GLY A 199 -9.32 -4.13 20.68
C GLY A 199 -7.83 -4.02 20.95
N THR A 200 -7.39 -2.89 21.50
CA THR A 200 -5.99 -2.69 21.89
C THR A 200 -5.60 -3.61 23.05
N GLU A 201 -6.44 -3.70 24.10
CA GLU A 201 -6.21 -4.56 25.26
C GLU A 201 -6.10 -6.05 24.90
N GLY A 202 -6.97 -6.53 24.01
CA GLY A 202 -6.90 -7.91 23.52
C GLY A 202 -5.59 -8.21 22.80
N ASN A 203 -5.10 -7.26 22.00
CA ASN A 203 -3.81 -7.38 21.32
C ASN A 203 -2.63 -7.34 22.32
N ILE A 204 -2.68 -6.52 23.37
CA ILE A 204 -1.68 -6.50 24.46
C ILE A 204 -1.65 -7.86 25.18
N ARG A 205 -2.82 -8.41 25.55
CA ARG A 205 -2.89 -9.75 26.15
C ARG A 205 -2.26 -10.82 25.27
N MET A 206 -2.47 -10.76 23.94
CA MET A 206 -1.85 -11.73 23.03
C MET A 206 -0.34 -11.49 22.89
N LEU A 207 0.10 -10.24 22.82
CA LEU A 207 1.53 -9.88 22.79
C LEU A 207 2.27 -10.48 24.00
N THR A 208 1.75 -10.30 25.20
CA THR A 208 2.36 -10.78 26.44
C THR A 208 2.28 -12.30 26.61
N LYS A 209 1.17 -12.92 26.21
CA LYS A 209 0.93 -14.35 26.34
C LYS A 209 1.70 -15.19 25.33
N ILE A 210 1.69 -14.79 24.05
CA ILE A 210 2.32 -15.55 22.94
C ILE A 210 3.81 -15.27 22.89
N LYS A 211 4.23 -14.07 23.28
CA LYS A 211 5.61 -13.57 23.18
C LYS A 211 6.14 -13.74 21.75
N PRO A 212 5.55 -13.00 20.78
CA PRO A 212 5.94 -13.13 19.38
C PRO A 212 7.35 -12.60 19.13
N ASN A 213 8.00 -13.16 18.11
CA ASN A 213 9.29 -12.67 17.62
C ASN A 213 9.10 -11.62 16.52
N ILE A 214 8.00 -11.72 15.78
CA ILE A 214 7.68 -10.81 14.69
C ILE A 214 6.24 -10.31 14.91
N VAL A 215 6.06 -9.00 14.89
CA VAL A 215 4.75 -8.34 14.89
C VAL A 215 4.51 -7.72 13.54
N VAL A 216 3.34 -8.00 12.95
CA VAL A 216 2.95 -7.51 11.63
C VAL A 216 1.68 -6.69 11.77
N GLY A 217 1.65 -5.45 11.24
CA GLY A 217 0.47 -4.60 11.37
C GLY A 217 0.60 -3.23 10.74
N MET A 218 -0.43 -2.41 10.96
CA MET A 218 -0.40 -1.00 10.56
C MET A 218 0.46 -0.20 11.54
N PRO A 219 1.32 0.71 11.07
CA PRO A 219 2.25 1.47 11.91
C PRO A 219 1.59 2.11 13.12
N THR A 220 0.51 2.85 12.89
CA THR A 220 -0.17 3.59 13.95
C THR A 220 -0.87 2.67 14.95
N PHE A 221 -1.49 1.59 14.49
CA PHE A 221 -2.11 0.62 15.40
C PHE A 221 -1.07 -0.10 16.26
N VAL A 222 0.04 -0.55 15.67
CA VAL A 222 1.16 -1.17 16.42
C VAL A 222 1.73 -0.19 17.44
N TYR A 223 1.91 1.08 17.06
CA TYR A 223 2.34 2.13 17.99
C TYR A 223 1.43 2.23 19.22
N HIS A 224 0.12 2.30 19.02
CA HIS A 224 -0.84 2.39 20.13
C HIS A 224 -0.83 1.15 21.03
N VAL A 225 -0.73 -0.05 20.44
CA VAL A 225 -0.62 -1.30 21.21
C VAL A 225 0.64 -1.31 22.07
N LEU A 226 1.82 -1.00 21.48
CA LEU A 226 3.08 -0.98 22.23
C LEU A 226 3.11 0.14 23.28
N LYS A 227 2.57 1.33 22.98
CA LYS A 227 2.51 2.45 23.92
C LYS A 227 1.65 2.10 25.14
N GLN A 228 0.44 1.61 24.93
CA GLN A 228 -0.44 1.21 26.02
C GLN A 228 0.14 0.04 26.82
N ALA A 229 0.78 -0.94 26.16
CA ALA A 229 1.47 -2.04 26.84
C ALA A 229 2.57 -1.53 27.79
N VAL A 230 3.34 -0.51 27.40
CA VAL A 230 4.34 0.15 28.26
C VAL A 230 3.67 0.87 29.43
N GLU A 231 2.59 1.61 29.17
CA GLU A 231 1.83 2.34 30.20
C GLU A 231 1.22 1.39 31.26
N GLU A 232 0.79 0.19 30.84
CA GLU A 232 0.27 -0.86 31.72
C GLU A 232 1.37 -1.67 32.44
N GLY A 233 2.65 -1.37 32.21
CA GLY A 233 3.78 -2.11 32.79
C GLY A 233 3.96 -3.52 32.21
N SER A 234 3.42 -3.79 31.04
CA SER A 234 3.58 -5.09 30.35
C SER A 234 5.03 -5.33 29.95
N ALA A 235 5.42 -6.60 29.83
CA ALA A 235 6.74 -7.00 29.34
C ALA A 235 6.64 -7.97 28.15
N CYS A 236 7.44 -7.73 27.12
CA CYS A 236 7.58 -8.63 25.97
C CYS A 236 8.99 -8.51 25.39
N SER A 237 9.89 -9.35 25.89
CA SER A 237 11.33 -9.34 25.51
C SER A 237 11.65 -10.18 24.28
N SER A 238 10.63 -10.68 23.57
CA SER A 238 10.80 -11.62 22.46
C SER A 238 10.78 -10.97 21.08
N ILE A 239 10.33 -9.72 20.97
CA ILE A 239 10.15 -9.04 19.67
C ILE A 239 11.53 -8.79 19.05
N LYS A 240 11.70 -9.22 17.82
CA LYS A 240 12.92 -9.02 17.01
C LYS A 240 12.66 -8.09 15.82
N THR A 241 11.44 -8.16 15.28
CA THR A 241 11.11 -7.45 14.04
C THR A 241 9.66 -6.96 14.05
N LEU A 242 9.44 -5.72 13.64
CA LEU A 242 8.15 -5.15 13.31
C LEU A 242 8.05 -5.02 11.79
N VAL A 243 7.06 -5.66 11.17
CA VAL A 243 6.80 -5.58 9.72
C VAL A 243 5.53 -4.74 9.53
N LEU A 244 5.67 -3.56 8.95
CA LEU A 244 4.64 -2.54 8.93
C LEU A 244 4.18 -2.24 7.51
N GLY A 245 2.88 -2.06 7.32
CA GLY A 245 2.30 -1.74 6.02
C GLY A 245 0.96 -1.06 6.09
N GLY A 246 0.48 -0.62 4.92
CA GLY A 246 -0.79 0.08 4.79
C GLY A 246 -0.72 1.59 5.06
N GLU A 247 0.33 2.06 5.70
CA GLU A 247 0.64 3.47 5.98
C GLU A 247 2.13 3.74 5.74
N LYS A 248 2.53 5.02 5.64
CA LYS A 248 3.94 5.41 5.55
C LYS A 248 4.67 5.08 6.86
N VAL A 249 5.90 4.63 6.74
CA VAL A 249 6.80 4.37 7.88
C VAL A 249 8.00 5.30 7.74
N VAL A 250 7.89 6.46 8.36
CA VAL A 250 8.99 7.46 8.38
C VAL A 250 9.97 7.17 9.51
N ASP A 251 11.13 7.84 9.50
CA ASP A 251 12.20 7.59 10.46
C ASP A 251 11.78 7.90 11.91
N GLY A 252 10.97 8.94 12.12
CA GLY A 252 10.40 9.25 13.44
C GLY A 252 9.54 8.11 13.98
N THR A 253 8.69 7.52 13.13
CA THR A 253 7.88 6.34 13.51
C THR A 253 8.77 5.14 13.86
N ARG A 254 9.83 4.89 13.10
CA ARG A 254 10.79 3.80 13.39
C ARG A 254 11.43 3.99 14.76
N ARG A 255 11.96 5.19 15.05
CA ARG A 255 12.58 5.51 16.35
C ARG A 255 11.60 5.32 17.51
N LYS A 256 10.36 5.84 17.38
CA LYS A 256 9.33 5.70 18.42
C LYS A 256 8.97 4.25 18.69
N LEU A 257 8.76 3.44 17.66
CA LEU A 257 8.43 2.02 17.80
C LEU A 257 9.58 1.21 18.41
N SER A 258 10.81 1.46 17.97
CA SER A 258 12.01 0.82 18.57
C SER A 258 12.16 1.16 20.05
N ALA A 259 11.97 2.41 20.44
CA ALA A 259 12.03 2.83 21.85
C ALA A 259 10.92 2.22 22.70
N LEU A 260 9.71 2.06 22.18
CA LEU A 260 8.62 1.38 22.89
C LEU A 260 8.91 -0.11 23.05
N ALA A 261 9.41 -0.77 22.02
CA ALA A 261 9.79 -2.18 22.08
C ALA A 261 10.94 -2.42 23.11
N GLU A 262 11.91 -1.51 23.16
CA GLU A 262 12.99 -1.54 24.17
C GLU A 262 12.44 -1.42 25.60
N LYS A 263 11.49 -0.50 25.85
CA LYS A 263 10.80 -0.36 27.14
C LYS A 263 10.03 -1.62 27.53
N LEU A 264 9.53 -2.41 26.57
CA LEU A 264 8.90 -3.71 26.82
C LEU A 264 9.92 -4.85 27.05
N GLY A 265 11.22 -4.57 26.98
CA GLY A 265 12.30 -5.54 27.16
C GLY A 265 12.82 -6.15 25.88
N SER A 266 12.44 -5.64 24.71
CA SER A 266 12.94 -6.07 23.39
C SER A 266 13.90 -5.02 22.80
N PRO A 267 15.21 -5.07 23.09
CA PRO A 267 16.19 -4.15 22.53
C PRO A 267 16.48 -4.49 21.05
N HIS A 268 16.94 -3.51 20.30
CA HIS A 268 17.43 -3.66 18.92
C HIS A 268 16.40 -4.22 17.93
N VAL A 269 15.13 -3.89 18.14
CA VAL A 269 14.03 -4.33 17.24
C VAL A 269 14.22 -3.71 15.86
N LYS A 270 14.16 -4.54 14.81
CA LYS A 270 14.16 -4.11 13.42
C LYS A 270 12.78 -3.64 13.02
N VAL A 271 12.67 -2.47 12.40
CA VAL A 271 11.42 -1.94 11.87
C VAL A 271 11.49 -1.91 10.34
N ILE A 272 10.61 -2.65 9.68
CA ILE A 272 10.60 -2.84 8.23
C ILE A 272 9.29 -2.27 7.67
N ALA A 273 9.39 -1.42 6.66
CA ALA A 273 8.23 -0.99 5.90
C ALA A 273 7.93 -1.94 4.74
N THR A 274 6.64 -2.04 4.42
CA THR A 274 6.16 -2.73 3.22
C THR A 274 5.39 -1.77 2.32
N TYR A 275 5.52 -1.97 1.01
CA TYR A 275 4.75 -1.30 -0.02
C TYR A 275 3.97 -2.33 -0.82
N GLY A 276 2.69 -2.08 -1.06
CA GLY A 276 1.83 -2.94 -1.84
C GLY A 276 0.47 -2.32 -2.09
N PHE A 277 -0.23 -2.85 -3.07
CA PHE A 277 -1.57 -2.41 -3.46
C PHE A 277 -2.39 -3.62 -3.92
N THR A 278 -3.71 -3.50 -3.77
CA THR A 278 -4.66 -4.62 -4.00
C THR A 278 -4.59 -5.15 -5.43
N GLU A 279 -4.38 -4.27 -6.41
CA GLU A 279 -4.33 -4.60 -7.83
C GLU A 279 -3.14 -5.48 -8.20
N ALA A 280 -2.01 -5.33 -7.48
CA ALA A 280 -0.84 -6.20 -7.64
C ALA A 280 -1.05 -7.58 -7.02
N LYS A 281 -1.97 -7.73 -6.07
CA LYS A 281 -2.18 -8.93 -5.25
C LYS A 281 -0.94 -9.36 -4.47
N MET A 282 -0.03 -8.44 -4.20
CA MET A 282 1.22 -8.66 -3.46
C MET A 282 1.74 -7.36 -2.83
N ALA A 283 2.74 -7.52 -1.99
CA ALA A 283 3.52 -6.41 -1.46
C ALA A 283 5.00 -6.78 -1.43
N TRP A 284 5.82 -5.78 -1.20
CA TRP A 284 7.28 -5.85 -1.14
C TRP A 284 7.76 -5.18 0.14
N ALA A 285 8.92 -5.58 0.64
CA ALA A 285 9.52 -5.01 1.85
C ALA A 285 10.92 -4.47 1.57
N GLU A 286 11.33 -3.53 2.38
CA GLU A 286 12.73 -3.14 2.50
C GLU A 286 13.50 -4.15 3.36
N ALA A 287 14.81 -4.25 3.19
CA ALA A 287 15.65 -4.97 4.13
C ALA A 287 15.83 -4.15 5.41
N PRO A 288 15.94 -4.79 6.58
CA PRO A 288 16.16 -4.08 7.83
C PRO A 288 17.47 -3.28 7.77
N ALA A 289 17.34 -1.98 8.03
CA ALA A 289 18.46 -1.06 8.22
C ALA A 289 18.70 -0.79 9.70
N THR A 290 19.89 -0.34 10.05
CA THR A 290 20.19 0.20 11.38
C THR A 290 19.40 1.49 11.58
N PRO A 291 18.89 1.78 12.81
CA PRO A 291 18.24 3.06 13.07
C PRO A 291 19.12 4.26 12.67
N GLY A 292 18.57 5.16 11.87
CA GLY A 292 19.30 6.32 11.32
C GLY A 292 19.94 6.11 9.94
N GLU A 293 19.98 4.86 9.45
CA GLU A 293 20.40 4.59 8.06
C GLU A 293 19.23 4.70 7.09
N PRO A 294 19.48 5.09 5.82
CA PRO A 294 18.43 5.19 4.82
C PRO A 294 17.81 3.82 4.51
N SER A 295 16.54 3.81 4.08
CA SER A 295 15.87 2.60 3.63
C SER A 295 16.63 1.93 2.49
N SER A 296 16.65 0.59 2.51
CA SER A 296 17.24 -0.20 1.40
C SER A 296 16.41 -0.14 0.11
N GLY A 297 15.20 0.40 0.17
CA GLY A 297 14.19 0.28 -0.87
C GLY A 297 13.47 -1.08 -0.88
N TYR A 298 12.31 -1.13 -1.54
CA TYR A 298 11.44 -2.29 -1.57
C TYR A 298 11.92 -3.34 -2.58
N HIS A 299 12.22 -4.55 -2.10
CA HIS A 299 12.75 -5.66 -2.89
C HIS A 299 11.66 -6.30 -3.73
N LEU A 300 11.78 -6.22 -5.04
CA LEU A 300 10.82 -6.77 -5.99
C LEU A 300 11.18 -8.22 -6.35
N ASP A 301 10.17 -9.11 -6.44
CA ASP A 301 10.40 -10.45 -7.01
C ASP A 301 10.29 -10.38 -8.54
N PRO A 302 11.39 -10.55 -9.27
CA PRO A 302 11.39 -10.43 -10.73
C PRO A 302 10.64 -11.57 -11.45
N ASN A 303 10.23 -12.62 -10.73
CA ASN A 303 9.43 -13.71 -11.30
C ASN A 303 7.93 -13.45 -11.19
N LEU A 304 7.51 -12.60 -10.26
CA LEU A 304 6.09 -12.33 -10.00
C LEU A 304 5.56 -11.13 -10.77
N GLY A 305 6.42 -10.14 -11.05
CA GLY A 305 5.99 -8.93 -11.75
C GLY A 305 7.13 -8.10 -12.32
N ILE A 306 6.75 -7.18 -13.18
CA ILE A 306 7.61 -6.14 -13.76
C ILE A 306 7.13 -4.81 -13.20
N VAL A 307 8.07 -3.98 -12.78
CA VAL A 307 7.83 -2.58 -12.44
C VAL A 307 8.52 -1.70 -13.47
N GLU A 308 7.78 -0.76 -14.05
CA GLU A 308 8.27 0.33 -14.87
C GLU A 308 8.12 1.64 -14.08
N ILE A 309 9.03 2.58 -14.30
CA ILE A 309 8.87 3.96 -13.82
C ILE A 309 8.60 4.82 -15.05
N ILE A 310 7.55 5.63 -15.00
CA ILE A 310 7.14 6.50 -16.11
C ILE A 310 7.12 7.97 -15.69
N ASP A 311 7.30 8.85 -16.66
CA ASP A 311 6.94 10.25 -16.48
C ASP A 311 5.40 10.36 -16.40
N PRO A 312 4.82 10.94 -15.33
CA PRO A 312 3.37 10.97 -15.15
C PRO A 312 2.63 11.88 -16.17
N LYS A 313 3.36 12.74 -16.93
CA LYS A 313 2.79 13.65 -17.93
C LYS A 313 2.95 13.12 -19.35
N THR A 314 4.14 12.68 -19.72
CA THR A 314 4.44 12.19 -21.08
C THR A 314 4.17 10.69 -21.24
N GLU A 315 4.01 9.95 -20.12
CA GLU A 315 3.83 8.49 -20.06
C GLU A 315 5.03 7.69 -20.61
N GLU A 316 6.14 8.36 -20.88
CA GLU A 316 7.38 7.73 -21.32
C GLU A 316 8.02 6.91 -20.19
N VAL A 317 8.54 5.73 -20.52
CA VAL A 317 9.27 4.89 -19.57
C VAL A 317 10.65 5.51 -19.30
N LEU A 318 10.92 5.73 -18.02
CA LEU A 318 12.17 6.31 -17.52
C LEU A 318 13.23 5.22 -17.26
N GLY A 319 14.48 5.63 -17.27
CA GLY A 319 15.60 4.73 -16.93
C GLY A 319 15.67 4.40 -15.43
N PRO A 320 16.57 3.46 -15.04
CA PRO A 320 16.88 3.21 -13.65
C PRO A 320 17.28 4.48 -12.89
N GLU A 321 17.01 4.49 -11.58
CA GLU A 321 17.39 5.56 -10.66
C GLU A 321 16.87 6.95 -11.11
N THR A 322 15.67 6.96 -11.70
CA THR A 322 14.98 8.18 -12.13
C THR A 322 13.62 8.26 -11.43
N PRO A 323 13.30 9.40 -10.81
CA PRO A 323 12.00 9.62 -10.17
C PRO A 323 10.84 9.51 -11.17
N GLY A 324 9.70 8.97 -10.74
CA GLY A 324 8.52 8.87 -11.61
C GLY A 324 7.37 8.08 -11.01
N GLU A 325 6.30 7.91 -11.79
CA GLU A 325 5.12 7.12 -11.39
C GLU A 325 5.39 5.62 -11.56
N ILE A 326 4.98 4.85 -10.56
CA ILE A 326 5.14 3.38 -10.55
C ILE A 326 4.05 2.76 -11.42
N VAL A 327 4.46 1.91 -12.36
CA VAL A 327 3.59 1.08 -13.21
C VAL A 327 3.91 -0.39 -12.98
N PHE A 328 2.88 -1.21 -12.85
CA PHE A 328 3.03 -2.63 -12.53
C PHE A 328 2.42 -3.54 -13.59
N THR A 329 3.11 -4.65 -13.87
CA THR A 329 2.67 -5.73 -14.75
C THR A 329 2.94 -7.08 -14.07
N PRO A 330 1.91 -7.90 -13.74
CA PRO A 330 2.11 -9.26 -13.21
C PRO A 330 2.64 -10.21 -14.30
N LEU A 331 3.31 -11.26 -13.88
CA LEU A 331 3.86 -12.28 -14.79
C LEU A 331 3.18 -13.64 -14.69
N ASN A 332 2.30 -13.86 -13.70
CA ASN A 332 1.65 -15.15 -13.48
C ASN A 332 0.28 -15.08 -12.80
N ALA A 333 -0.49 -14.01 -12.95
CA ALA A 333 -1.85 -13.94 -12.39
C ALA A 333 -2.85 -14.75 -13.22
N ARG A 334 -3.91 -15.30 -12.56
CA ARG A 334 -4.95 -16.14 -13.18
C ARG A 334 -6.38 -15.67 -12.91
N GLY A 335 -6.63 -14.98 -11.81
CA GLY A 335 -7.93 -14.39 -11.49
C GLY A 335 -8.10 -13.01 -12.16
N SER A 336 -8.30 -11.95 -11.39
CA SER A 336 -8.27 -10.58 -11.94
C SER A 336 -6.84 -10.21 -12.35
N VAL A 337 -6.70 -9.54 -13.52
CA VAL A 337 -5.39 -9.20 -14.09
C VAL A 337 -5.39 -7.74 -14.54
N VAL A 338 -4.34 -7.02 -14.17
CA VAL A 338 -4.00 -5.69 -14.69
C VAL A 338 -2.65 -5.75 -15.39
N MET A 339 -2.51 -5.07 -16.52
CA MET A 339 -1.24 -4.99 -17.27
C MET A 339 -0.89 -3.52 -17.44
N ARG A 340 0.39 -3.17 -17.28
CA ARG A 340 0.88 -1.79 -17.30
C ARG A 340 0.01 -0.84 -16.47
N TYR A 341 -0.27 -1.28 -15.24
CA TYR A 341 -1.19 -0.58 -14.36
C TYR A 341 -0.50 0.59 -13.66
N ARG A 342 -1.02 1.79 -13.90
CA ARG A 342 -0.64 3.02 -13.20
C ARG A 342 -1.14 2.97 -11.78
N THR A 343 -0.24 2.91 -10.83
CA THR A 343 -0.60 2.82 -9.40
C THR A 343 -1.12 4.13 -8.85
N GLY A 344 -0.77 5.25 -9.48
CA GLY A 344 -0.94 6.57 -8.94
C GLY A 344 0.05 6.87 -7.81
N ASP A 345 1.07 6.06 -7.62
CA ASP A 345 2.15 6.28 -6.65
C ASP A 345 3.41 6.76 -7.36
N TYR A 346 4.06 7.78 -6.82
CA TYR A 346 5.29 8.37 -7.30
C TYR A 346 6.45 7.99 -6.39
N ILE A 347 7.56 7.55 -6.96
CA ILE A 347 8.80 7.20 -6.26
C ILE A 347 9.88 8.26 -6.51
N SER A 348 10.55 8.72 -5.46
CA SER A 348 11.48 9.86 -5.56
C SER A 348 12.86 9.55 -6.14
N GLU A 349 13.31 8.30 -6.11
CA GLU A 349 14.62 7.88 -6.63
C GLU A 349 14.52 6.81 -7.72
N GLY A 350 13.38 6.11 -7.82
CA GLY A 350 13.11 5.20 -8.91
C GLY A 350 13.46 3.75 -8.66
N LEU A 351 13.79 3.02 -9.73
CA LEU A 351 14.10 1.58 -9.73
C LEU A 351 15.60 1.38 -9.87
N THR A 352 16.21 0.62 -8.95
CA THR A 352 17.64 0.24 -9.01
C THR A 352 17.82 -1.27 -9.16
N TYR A 353 18.90 -1.67 -9.83
CA TYR A 353 19.37 -3.05 -9.96
C TYR A 353 20.69 -3.28 -9.19
N SER A 354 21.10 -2.30 -8.41
CA SER A 354 22.31 -2.41 -7.58
C SER A 354 22.12 -3.41 -6.44
N LYS A 355 23.22 -3.94 -5.93
CA LYS A 355 23.22 -4.84 -4.78
C LYS A 355 22.67 -4.13 -3.54
N CYS A 356 21.78 -4.77 -2.80
CA CYS A 356 21.28 -4.21 -1.54
C CYS A 356 22.40 -4.15 -0.49
N PRO A 357 22.65 -3.00 0.16
CA PRO A 357 23.72 -2.87 1.15
C PRO A 357 23.47 -3.69 2.42
N TYR A 358 22.22 -3.96 2.77
CA TYR A 358 21.87 -4.64 4.02
C TYR A 358 21.63 -6.14 3.87
N SER A 359 20.96 -6.58 2.80
CA SER A 359 20.65 -8.00 2.59
C SER A 359 21.59 -8.69 1.61
N ASN A 360 22.47 -7.97 0.95
CA ASN A 360 23.30 -8.45 -0.17
C ASN A 360 22.49 -9.01 -1.36
N SER A 361 21.18 -8.83 -1.38
CA SER A 361 20.29 -9.26 -2.46
C SER A 361 20.58 -8.50 -3.75
N MET A 362 20.40 -9.18 -4.89
CA MET A 362 20.58 -8.64 -6.24
C MET A 362 19.25 -8.43 -6.98
N VAL A 363 18.11 -8.55 -6.29
CA VAL A 363 16.81 -8.27 -6.89
C VAL A 363 16.59 -6.78 -7.14
N PRO A 364 15.76 -6.39 -8.11
CA PRO A 364 15.43 -4.99 -8.33
C PRO A 364 14.75 -4.39 -7.09
N ARG A 365 14.98 -3.11 -6.83
CA ARG A 365 14.41 -2.41 -5.68
C ARG A 365 13.82 -1.05 -6.10
N LEU A 366 12.66 -0.72 -5.55
CA LEU A 366 12.14 0.64 -5.56
C LEU A 366 12.79 1.43 -4.43
N VAL A 367 13.56 2.47 -4.78
CA VAL A 367 14.32 3.27 -3.82
C VAL A 367 13.75 4.68 -3.72
N GLY A 368 13.81 5.25 -2.53
CA GLY A 368 13.31 6.58 -2.22
C GLY A 368 11.91 6.58 -1.59
N LYS A 369 11.37 7.78 -1.41
CA LYS A 369 10.06 8.00 -0.78
C LYS A 369 8.94 7.76 -1.78
N ILE A 370 7.88 7.07 -1.34
CA ILE A 370 6.66 6.86 -2.13
C ILE A 370 5.59 7.86 -1.67
N SER A 371 4.95 8.54 -2.65
CA SER A 371 3.84 9.47 -2.44
C SER A 371 2.75 9.28 -3.50
N ARG A 372 1.50 9.67 -3.22
CA ARG A 372 0.43 9.61 -4.21
C ARG A 372 0.61 10.69 -5.27
N THR A 373 0.44 10.35 -6.56
CA THR A 373 0.42 11.36 -7.65
C THR A 373 -0.79 12.28 -7.56
N SER A 374 -1.91 11.82 -7.01
CA SER A 374 -3.07 12.66 -6.69
C SER A 374 -2.78 13.59 -5.53
N GLU A 375 -2.04 13.15 -4.54
CA GLU A 375 -1.48 13.98 -3.48
C GLU A 375 -0.50 14.98 -4.07
N PHE A 376 0.35 14.55 -4.99
CA PHE A 376 1.27 15.42 -5.74
C PHE A 376 0.53 16.46 -6.60
N LYS A 377 -0.61 16.10 -7.22
CA LYS A 377 -1.42 17.01 -8.05
C LYS A 377 -2.41 17.85 -7.23
N SER A 378 -3.01 17.31 -6.18
CA SER A 378 -4.01 18.01 -5.37
C SER A 378 -3.42 18.67 -4.12
N MET A 379 -2.33 18.15 -3.55
CA MET A 379 -1.61 18.76 -2.44
C MET A 379 -0.62 19.84 -2.89
N GLN A 380 -0.07 19.74 -4.11
CA GLN A 380 0.72 20.85 -4.68
C GLN A 380 -0.09 22.12 -4.90
N LEU A 381 -1.42 22.07 -4.86
CA LEU A 381 -2.28 23.19 -5.27
C LEU A 381 -3.30 23.61 -4.22
N LYS A 382 -3.28 23.12 -3.00
CA LYS A 382 -4.07 23.72 -1.94
C LYS A 382 -3.34 24.96 -1.45
N LYS A 383 -3.72 26.12 -1.99
CA LYS A 383 -3.31 27.39 -1.43
C LYS A 383 -3.79 27.47 0.01
N LEU A 384 -2.86 27.43 0.93
CA LEU A 384 -3.10 27.78 2.31
C LEU A 384 -2.59 29.22 2.48
N LYS A 385 -3.46 30.16 2.82
CA LYS A 385 -3.10 31.58 2.96
C LYS A 385 -2.38 32.16 1.72
N GLY A 386 -2.64 31.64 0.53
CA GLY A 386 -1.97 32.07 -0.70
C GLY A 386 -0.70 31.31 -1.08
N THR A 387 -0.13 30.52 -0.18
CA THR A 387 1.07 29.69 -0.40
C THR A 387 0.71 28.27 -0.79
N ILE A 388 1.44 27.67 -1.71
CA ILE A 388 1.29 26.26 -2.09
C ILE A 388 2.05 25.43 -1.07
N VAL A 389 1.33 24.65 -0.25
CA VAL A 389 1.91 23.83 0.81
C VAL A 389 2.01 22.39 0.41
N ASN A 390 3.18 21.80 0.63
CA ASN A 390 3.43 20.37 0.48
C ASN A 390 3.05 19.62 1.77
N PHE A 391 1.90 18.98 1.80
CA PHE A 391 1.42 18.23 2.96
C PHE A 391 2.27 16.98 3.28
N ASN A 392 3.01 16.44 2.31
CA ASN A 392 3.95 15.36 2.59
C ASN A 392 5.16 15.84 3.41
N GLU A 393 5.63 17.06 3.15
CA GLU A 393 6.68 17.66 3.99
C GLU A 393 6.16 17.96 5.40
N MET A 394 4.89 18.37 5.52
CA MET A 394 4.22 18.56 6.82
C MET A 394 4.15 17.24 7.62
N ASP A 395 3.77 16.13 6.97
CA ASP A 395 3.78 14.78 7.53
C ASP A 395 5.17 14.40 8.06
N HIS A 396 6.22 14.66 7.27
CA HIS A 396 7.60 14.40 7.67
C HIS A 396 8.05 15.26 8.85
N ILE A 397 7.77 16.56 8.81
CA ILE A 397 8.12 17.47 9.91
C ILE A 397 7.48 17.01 11.22
N LEU A 398 6.16 16.75 11.22
CA LEU A 398 5.43 16.37 12.44
C LEU A 398 5.81 14.99 12.98
N ASP A 399 6.16 14.06 12.09
CA ASP A 399 6.61 12.72 12.51
C ASP A 399 8.05 12.72 13.03
N ASP A 400 8.92 13.61 12.52
CA ASP A 400 10.33 13.68 12.89
C ASP A 400 10.60 14.58 14.12
N LEU A 401 9.69 15.49 14.47
CA LEU A 401 9.87 16.36 15.63
C LEU A 401 9.82 15.59 16.95
N GLU A 402 10.88 15.74 17.73
CA GLU A 402 10.99 15.18 19.08
C GLU A 402 9.96 15.81 20.01
N GLY A 403 9.27 14.98 20.80
CA GLY A 403 8.25 15.40 21.74
C GLY A 403 6.82 15.30 21.23
N ILE A 404 6.62 14.94 19.95
CA ILE A 404 5.31 14.66 19.36
C ILE A 404 5.10 13.15 19.31
N GLY A 405 4.06 12.66 20.01
CA GLY A 405 3.65 11.24 20.01
C GLY A 405 2.83 10.90 18.76
N THR A 406 1.70 11.60 18.60
CA THR A 406 0.85 11.51 17.41
C THR A 406 0.22 12.87 17.11
N TRP A 407 -0.26 13.06 15.88
CA TRP A 407 -0.75 14.35 15.43
C TRP A 407 -1.88 14.20 14.39
N GLN A 408 -2.69 15.27 14.26
CA GLN A 408 -3.67 15.45 13.21
C GLN A 408 -3.66 16.90 12.74
N VAL A 409 -3.72 17.11 11.44
CA VAL A 409 -3.81 18.43 10.79
C VAL A 409 -5.25 18.67 10.38
N GLU A 410 -5.79 19.83 10.76
CA GLU A 410 -7.11 20.28 10.36
C GLU A 410 -7.02 21.56 9.54
N LEU A 411 -7.60 21.56 8.36
CA LEU A 411 -7.82 22.75 7.54
C LEU A 411 -9.26 23.18 7.67
N LYS A 412 -9.49 24.45 7.99
CA LYS A 412 -10.82 25.05 8.06
C LYS A 412 -10.78 26.48 7.56
N LYS A 413 -11.92 27.12 7.48
CA LYS A 413 -12.07 28.56 7.20
C LYS A 413 -12.34 29.30 8.50
N VAL A 414 -11.84 30.54 8.61
CA VAL A 414 -12.21 31.44 9.70
C VAL A 414 -13.74 31.54 9.77
N ASN A 415 -14.30 31.38 10.95
CA ASN A 415 -15.74 31.36 11.19
C ASN A 415 -16.55 30.39 10.33
N ASN A 416 -15.90 29.39 9.74
CA ASN A 416 -16.48 28.45 8.77
C ASN A 416 -17.13 29.13 7.55
N ASP A 417 -16.66 30.34 7.21
CA ASP A 417 -17.15 31.11 6.06
C ASP A 417 -16.29 30.77 4.82
N PRO A 418 -16.91 30.31 3.72
CA PRO A 418 -16.18 29.98 2.48
C PRO A 418 -15.34 31.11 1.89
N LEU A 419 -15.69 32.37 2.17
CA LEU A 419 -15.02 33.54 1.64
C LEU A 419 -13.84 34.02 2.53
N GLU A 420 -13.77 33.55 3.77
CA GLU A 420 -12.73 33.89 4.72
C GLU A 420 -11.40 33.14 4.46
N LEU A 421 -10.37 33.54 5.23
CA LEU A 421 -9.01 32.96 5.13
C LEU A 421 -8.99 31.52 5.62
N ASP A 422 -8.07 30.74 5.05
CA ASP A 422 -7.78 29.38 5.51
C ASP A 422 -7.09 29.41 6.87
N GLU A 423 -7.48 28.51 7.77
CA GLU A 423 -6.82 28.22 9.03
C GLU A 423 -6.19 26.84 8.99
N LEU A 424 -4.92 26.78 9.37
CA LEU A 424 -4.15 25.57 9.62
C LEU A 424 -4.10 25.32 11.11
N VAL A 425 -4.72 24.25 11.57
CA VAL A 425 -4.76 23.87 12.98
C VAL A 425 -4.06 22.53 13.18
N LEU A 426 -3.18 22.47 14.17
CA LEU A 426 -2.48 21.24 14.55
C LEU A 426 -3.07 20.71 15.85
N HIS A 427 -3.38 19.43 15.86
CA HIS A 427 -3.78 18.69 17.05
C HIS A 427 -2.67 17.68 17.36
N LEU A 428 -2.11 17.74 18.57
CA LEU A 428 -0.92 17.00 18.96
C LEU A 428 -1.15 16.21 20.24
N VAL A 429 -0.51 15.06 20.35
CA VAL A 429 -0.29 14.37 21.62
C VAL A 429 1.18 14.53 21.97
N LYS A 430 1.46 15.05 23.14
CA LYS A 430 2.83 15.20 23.64
C LYS A 430 3.42 13.83 24.01
N ASP A 431 4.66 13.60 23.64
CA ASP A 431 5.44 12.43 24.04
C ASP A 431 6.71 12.86 24.79
N GLY A 432 6.99 12.16 25.90
CA GLY A 432 8.20 12.43 26.68
C GLY A 432 8.15 13.71 27.56
N ARG A 433 9.35 14.22 27.90
CA ARG A 433 9.55 15.35 28.83
C ARG A 433 9.67 16.71 28.14
N THR A 434 9.68 16.76 26.84
CA THR A 434 9.81 18.02 26.07
C THR A 434 8.69 18.98 26.45
N SER A 435 8.98 20.25 26.72
CA SER A 435 7.95 21.23 27.08
C SER A 435 7.06 21.57 25.89
N ARG A 436 5.83 22.04 26.13
CA ARG A 436 4.90 22.45 25.06
C ARG A 436 5.46 23.60 24.28
N GLU A 437 6.04 24.56 24.95
CA GLU A 437 6.62 25.76 24.37
C GLU A 437 7.77 25.41 23.40
N LEU A 438 8.60 24.44 23.76
CA LEU A 438 9.69 24.00 22.91
C LEU A 438 9.18 23.25 21.66
N ILE A 439 8.12 22.42 21.81
CA ILE A 439 7.48 21.74 20.67
C ILE A 439 6.86 22.78 19.72
N GLU A 440 6.11 23.76 20.24
CA GLU A 440 5.51 24.83 19.45
C GLU A 440 6.58 25.64 18.71
N HIS A 441 7.65 26.05 19.40
CA HIS A 441 8.75 26.80 18.78
C HIS A 441 9.36 26.03 17.61
N ARG A 442 9.70 24.75 17.80
CA ARG A 442 10.27 23.91 16.73
C ARG A 442 9.30 23.73 15.55
N ILE A 443 7.99 23.61 15.83
CA ILE A 443 6.98 23.54 14.77
C ILE A 443 6.96 24.84 13.97
N TYR A 444 6.89 25.99 14.64
CA TYR A 444 6.84 27.28 13.95
C TYR A 444 8.10 27.51 13.10
N GLU A 445 9.29 27.19 13.60
CA GLU A 445 10.52 27.27 12.83
C GLU A 445 10.51 26.36 11.60
N SER A 446 10.26 25.05 11.79
CA SER A 446 10.29 24.07 10.70
C SER A 446 9.21 24.34 9.64
N PHE A 447 8.02 24.75 10.07
CA PHE A 447 6.91 25.08 9.16
C PHE A 447 7.22 26.33 8.35
N GLN A 448 7.79 27.37 8.99
CA GLN A 448 8.16 28.60 8.29
C GLN A 448 9.33 28.37 7.31
N GLU A 449 10.34 27.62 7.73
CA GLU A 449 11.54 27.35 6.91
C GLU A 449 11.26 26.43 5.72
N ILE A 450 10.45 25.37 5.91
CA ILE A 450 10.28 24.32 4.90
C ILE A 450 8.98 24.51 4.10
N LEU A 451 7.90 24.97 4.74
CA LEU A 451 6.58 25.06 4.13
C LEU A 451 6.13 26.47 3.80
N GLU A 452 6.88 27.48 4.27
CA GLU A 452 6.54 28.91 4.13
C GLU A 452 5.16 29.28 4.68
N VAL A 453 4.63 28.49 5.62
CA VAL A 453 3.36 28.73 6.31
C VAL A 453 3.52 28.44 7.79
N SER A 454 2.72 29.11 8.63
CA SER A 454 2.67 28.85 10.05
C SER A 454 1.28 28.36 10.46
N PRO A 455 1.16 27.43 11.43
CA PRO A 455 -0.12 27.06 11.98
C PRO A 455 -0.82 28.26 12.65
N ASN A 456 -2.15 28.30 12.58
CA ASN A 456 -2.97 29.29 13.27
C ASN A 456 -3.16 28.95 14.72
N ALA A 457 -3.22 27.66 15.03
CA ALA A 457 -3.38 27.16 16.40
C ALA A 457 -2.73 25.78 16.53
N ILE A 458 -2.23 25.50 17.76
CA ILE A 458 -1.72 24.19 18.14
C ILE A 458 -2.44 23.78 19.42
N TYR A 459 -3.13 22.63 19.38
CA TYR A 459 -3.85 22.07 20.50
C TYR A 459 -3.20 20.77 20.95
N PHE A 460 -2.97 20.64 22.26
CA PHE A 460 -2.47 19.40 22.86
C PHE A 460 -3.62 18.61 23.46
N HIS A 461 -3.71 17.36 23.11
CA HIS A 461 -4.76 16.43 23.51
C HIS A 461 -4.20 15.25 24.30
N GLU A 462 -5.07 14.66 25.08
CA GLU A 462 -4.82 13.34 25.68
C GLU A 462 -4.91 12.24 24.62
N VAL A 463 -4.17 11.13 24.83
CA VAL A 463 -4.11 10.01 23.87
C VAL A 463 -5.50 9.48 23.49
N GLY A 464 -6.38 9.34 24.48
CA GLY A 464 -7.75 8.85 24.26
C GLY A 464 -8.61 9.75 23.38
N GLU A 465 -8.45 11.06 23.54
CA GLU A 465 -9.15 12.07 22.71
C GLU A 465 -8.62 12.05 21.27
N MET A 466 -7.29 12.01 21.11
CA MET A 466 -6.67 11.95 19.78
C MET A 466 -7.09 10.68 19.00
N ARG A 467 -7.16 9.54 19.68
CA ARG A 467 -7.65 8.29 19.08
C ARG A 467 -9.07 8.42 18.52
N LYS A 468 -9.97 9.09 19.26
CA LYS A 468 -11.34 9.37 18.78
C LYS A 468 -11.31 10.31 17.57
N ARG A 469 -10.51 11.37 17.62
CA ARG A 469 -10.35 12.31 16.49
C ARG A 469 -9.84 11.63 15.22
N GLN A 470 -8.85 10.77 15.36
CA GLN A 470 -8.25 10.00 14.27
C GLN A 470 -9.08 8.78 13.85
N LYS A 471 -10.19 8.49 14.55
CA LYS A 471 -11.04 7.31 14.34
C LYS A 471 -10.26 5.98 14.40
N VAL A 472 -9.29 5.90 15.32
CA VAL A 472 -8.44 4.71 15.50
C VAL A 472 -9.31 3.51 15.84
N GLY A 473 -9.24 2.45 15.01
CA GLY A 473 -10.05 1.24 15.15
C GLY A 473 -11.42 1.28 14.48
N ASP A 474 -11.95 2.46 14.12
CA ASP A 474 -13.23 2.60 13.42
C ASP A 474 -13.05 2.61 11.90
N VAL A 475 -11.93 3.14 11.43
CA VAL A 475 -11.56 3.19 10.00
C VAL A 475 -10.32 2.36 9.75
N LEU A 476 -10.13 1.95 8.51
CA LEU A 476 -8.98 1.12 8.11
C LEU A 476 -7.66 1.86 8.23
N LYS A 477 -7.66 3.17 7.96
CA LYS A 477 -6.52 4.07 8.10
C LYS A 477 -6.94 5.27 8.92
N GLU A 478 -6.11 5.68 9.85
CA GLU A 478 -6.36 6.86 10.67
C GLU A 478 -6.46 8.14 9.85
N GLU A 479 -7.32 9.03 10.29
CA GLU A 479 -7.49 10.33 9.66
C GLU A 479 -6.47 11.34 10.23
N LYS A 480 -5.29 11.41 9.62
CA LYS A 480 -4.26 12.38 9.98
C LYS A 480 -4.48 13.78 9.39
N PHE A 481 -5.22 13.89 8.28
CA PHE A 481 -5.54 15.16 7.63
C PHE A 481 -7.04 15.33 7.46
N LEU A 482 -7.59 16.39 8.04
CA LEU A 482 -8.98 16.79 7.90
C LEU A 482 -9.07 18.08 7.09
N ASP A 483 -9.84 18.06 6.02
CA ASP A 483 -10.18 19.28 5.26
C ASP A 483 -11.65 19.62 5.50
N ASN A 484 -11.88 20.47 6.48
CA ASN A 484 -13.20 20.93 6.91
C ASN A 484 -13.60 22.26 6.24
N ARG A 485 -12.89 22.67 5.18
CA ARG A 485 -13.25 23.88 4.44
C ARG A 485 -14.53 23.66 3.65
N PRO A 486 -15.52 24.58 3.72
CA PRO A 486 -16.75 24.50 2.94
C PRO A 486 -16.45 24.56 1.43
N THR A 487 -17.05 23.66 0.64
CA THR A 487 -16.69 23.41 -0.76
C THR A 487 -17.32 24.34 -1.78
N SER A 488 -18.40 25.04 -1.46
CA SER A 488 -18.99 26.17 -2.22
C SER A 488 -20.23 26.74 -1.53
N VAL A 489 -20.59 27.97 -1.85
CA VAL A 489 -21.81 28.66 -1.38
C VAL A 489 -23.10 27.92 -1.80
N GLU A 490 -23.10 27.25 -2.95
CA GLU A 490 -24.28 26.52 -3.46
C GLU A 490 -24.65 25.28 -2.62
N ASN A 491 -23.67 24.59 -2.01
CA ASN A 491 -23.98 23.45 -1.17
C ASN A 491 -24.51 23.82 0.22
N THR A 492 -24.21 25.03 0.69
CA THR A 492 -24.70 25.53 1.98
C THR A 492 -26.20 25.87 1.87
N LEU A 493 -26.65 26.36 0.75
CA LEU A 493 -28.07 26.65 0.49
C LEU A 493 -28.92 25.38 0.35
N LYS A 494 -28.39 24.32 -0.24
CA LYS A 494 -29.06 23.00 -0.33
C LYS A 494 -29.17 22.28 1.02
N SER A 495 -28.22 22.44 1.91
CA SER A 495 -28.31 21.86 3.26
C SER A 495 -29.28 22.57 4.18
N GLN A 496 -29.56 23.87 3.96
CA GLN A 496 -30.57 24.65 4.69
C GLN A 496 -32.00 24.41 4.20
N SER A 497 -32.16 24.05 2.92
CA SER A 497 -33.50 23.76 2.35
C SER A 497 -34.03 22.35 2.70
N ASN A 498 -33.19 21.47 3.25
CA ASN A 498 -33.57 20.11 3.66
C ASN A 498 -33.81 19.94 5.17
N ASN A 499 -34.08 21.03 5.92
CA ASN A 499 -34.42 20.93 7.34
C ASN A 499 -35.96 20.94 7.47
N PRO A 500 -36.63 19.81 7.79
CA PRO A 500 -38.09 19.72 7.82
C PRO A 500 -38.73 20.27 9.13
N LYS A 501 -38.28 21.44 9.60
CA LYS A 501 -38.89 22.12 10.76
C LYS A 501 -39.30 23.54 10.43
N HIS A 502 -40.22 23.70 9.49
CA HIS A 502 -41.11 24.87 9.36
C HIS A 502 -42.25 24.57 8.39
N GLN A 503 -43.14 23.69 8.81
CA GLN A 503 -44.49 23.63 8.26
C GLN A 503 -45.42 23.10 9.34
N THR A 504 -45.91 23.98 10.18
CA THR A 504 -47.23 23.90 10.83
C THR A 504 -47.42 25.19 11.63
N GLU A 505 -48.00 26.15 10.97
CA GLU A 505 -48.89 27.17 11.54
C GLU A 505 -49.28 28.11 10.42
N GLU A 506 -50.41 27.80 9.78
CA GLU A 506 -51.40 28.76 9.35
C GLU A 506 -52.56 28.02 8.67
N ILE A 507 -53.70 28.32 9.23
CA ILE A 507 -55.06 28.31 8.70
C ILE A 507 -55.95 27.32 9.41
N LYS A 508 -56.75 28.01 10.24
CA LYS A 508 -58.15 27.75 10.55
C LYS A 508 -58.72 26.37 10.30
#